data_b72b7d830bbb72bbe67421bef0e9573c
#
_entry.id   b72b7d830bbb72bbe67421bef0e9573c
#
_cell.length_a   1.000
_cell.length_b   1.000
_cell.length_c   1.000
_cell.angle_alpha   90.00
_cell.angle_beta   90.00
_cell.angle_gamma   90.00
#
_symmetry.space_group_name_H-M   'P 1'
#
loop_
_entity.id
_entity.type
_entity.pdbx_description
1 polymer ?
#
loop_
_entity_poly.entity_id
_entity_poly.type
_entity_poly.pdbx_seq_one_letter_code
_entity_poly.pdbx_strand_id
1 'polypeptide(L)'
;MKAINKLTIVTIAAIAVAFSCSGSKVYDPAQDDKNKKDPVENVEPEPETNNENSVDKVSTPPSTLTQWLAGKESPLDPFYKKYLDCDGLPILSSDKVRDTSLYQARYIVREMLKRIPKAREEMIKCHFRIGVVGYKENITDLPECKMMPIWWPDTDWDARGRGYGATEAIPVMSIGEENLVKVEVSGYTERYWSESIMVHEFAHNVDFALRRVDSKFKNAIETAYKNAKSKGLWKGTYSMDNDAEYFAEGAQAWYNTCRMEVPRVNGSGKFKLKTRQQLKDYDPELYDVLASIFPEEFLHGYHFDFE
;
A
#
# COMPACT_ATOMS: atom_id res chain seq x y z
N MET A 1 5.39 11.29 -35.09
CA MET A 1 4.65 11.02 -33.84
C MET A 1 3.27 10.52 -34.21
N LYS A 2 3.02 9.21 -34.05
CA LYS A 2 1.68 8.64 -34.27
C LYS A 2 0.84 8.99 -33.04
N ALA A 3 -0.32 9.60 -33.29
CA ALA A 3 -1.26 9.94 -32.23
C ALA A 3 -1.65 8.68 -31.44
N ILE A 4 -1.36 8.67 -30.15
CA ILE A 4 -1.88 7.65 -29.23
C ILE A 4 -3.40 7.85 -29.21
N ASN A 5 -4.13 6.79 -29.50
CA ASN A 5 -5.57 6.86 -29.65
C ASN A 5 -6.21 7.30 -28.32
N LYS A 6 -6.95 8.40 -28.31
CA LYS A 6 -7.63 8.95 -27.12
C LYS A 6 -8.48 7.89 -26.39
N LEU A 7 -8.93 6.87 -27.09
CA LEU A 7 -9.72 5.78 -26.50
C LEU A 7 -8.90 4.91 -25.54
N THR A 8 -7.61 4.68 -25.85
CA THR A 8 -6.69 3.91 -24.99
C THR A 8 -6.36 4.68 -23.71
N ILE A 9 -6.23 6.00 -23.81
CA ILE A 9 -5.96 6.87 -22.64
C ILE A 9 -7.16 6.90 -21.70
N VAL A 10 -8.40 6.94 -22.24
CA VAL A 10 -9.62 6.95 -21.41
C VAL A 10 -9.79 5.65 -20.63
N THR A 11 -9.43 4.50 -21.23
CA THR A 11 -9.52 3.20 -20.54
C THR A 11 -8.45 3.08 -19.43
N ILE A 12 -7.24 3.62 -19.67
CA ILE A 12 -6.18 3.69 -18.65
C ILE A 12 -6.56 4.65 -17.52
N ALA A 13 -7.20 5.79 -17.86
CA ALA A 13 -7.67 6.77 -16.87
C ALA A 13 -8.73 6.20 -15.92
N ALA A 14 -9.65 5.37 -16.42
CA ALA A 14 -10.68 4.76 -15.60
C ALA A 14 -10.12 3.78 -14.55
N ILE A 15 -9.01 3.11 -14.86
CA ILE A 15 -8.35 2.17 -13.95
C ILE A 15 -7.54 2.92 -12.87
N ALA A 16 -6.85 4.00 -13.26
CA ALA A 16 -6.01 4.74 -12.32
C ALA A 16 -6.80 5.63 -11.33
N VAL A 17 -8.02 6.06 -11.68
CA VAL A 17 -8.89 6.85 -10.78
C VAL A 17 -9.44 5.99 -9.63
N ALA A 18 -9.47 4.66 -9.79
CA ALA A 18 -9.95 3.74 -8.75
C ALA A 18 -8.97 3.54 -7.57
N PHE A 19 -7.72 3.97 -7.69
CA PHE A 19 -6.66 3.67 -6.73
C PHE A 19 -6.11 4.91 -6.03
N SER A 20 -6.93 5.67 -5.35
CA SER A 20 -6.39 6.78 -4.60
C SER A 20 -7.06 6.92 -3.26
N CYS A 21 -6.29 6.77 -2.22
CA CYS A 21 -6.64 7.18 -0.88
C CYS A 21 -7.01 8.66 -0.86
N SER A 22 -8.28 8.99 -0.92
CA SER A 22 -8.73 10.36 -0.77
C SER A 22 -9.71 10.47 0.39
N GLY A 23 -9.30 11.25 1.37
CA GLY A 23 -10.26 11.95 2.22
C GLY A 23 -10.61 11.31 3.53
N SER A 24 -9.66 10.92 4.35
CA SER A 24 -9.83 11.17 5.77
C SER A 24 -9.81 12.68 5.98
N LYS A 25 -10.88 13.24 6.56
CA LYS A 25 -10.89 14.64 6.99
C LYS A 25 -9.62 14.94 7.75
N VAL A 26 -9.00 16.09 7.47
CA VAL A 26 -7.87 16.63 8.23
C VAL A 26 -8.16 16.47 9.71
N TYR A 27 -7.36 15.66 10.39
CA TYR A 27 -7.43 15.46 11.83
C TYR A 27 -6.90 16.73 12.51
N ASP A 28 -7.67 17.27 13.45
CA ASP A 28 -7.26 18.38 14.30
C ASP A 28 -6.54 17.81 15.54
N PRO A 29 -5.22 18.03 15.71
CA PRO A 29 -4.44 17.48 16.81
C PRO A 29 -4.83 17.98 18.20
N ALA A 30 -5.71 18.97 18.32
CA ALA A 30 -6.01 19.61 19.60
C ALA A 30 -6.99 18.84 20.52
N GLN A 31 -7.52 17.68 20.10
CA GLN A 31 -8.56 16.98 20.87
C GLN A 31 -8.13 15.69 21.59
N ASP A 32 -6.90 15.17 21.40
CA ASP A 32 -6.50 13.88 21.98
C ASP A 32 -5.33 13.94 22.98
N ASP A 33 -5.22 15.01 23.76
CA ASP A 33 -4.16 15.14 24.78
C ASP A 33 -4.61 14.65 26.17
N LYS A 34 -5.01 13.38 26.30
CA LYS A 34 -5.23 12.75 27.64
C LYS A 34 -4.90 11.26 27.69
N ASN A 35 -3.74 10.82 27.23
CA ASN A 35 -3.14 9.55 27.69
C ASN A 35 -1.67 9.46 27.25
N LYS A 36 -0.81 10.21 27.94
CA LYS A 36 0.63 9.94 27.90
C LYS A 36 0.91 8.77 28.82
N LYS A 37 1.33 7.64 28.24
CA LYS A 37 2.11 6.61 28.93
C LYS A 37 3.54 6.67 28.44
N ASP A 38 4.48 6.36 29.36
CA ASP A 38 5.93 6.47 29.22
C ASP A 38 6.52 5.74 28.01
N PRO A 39 7.71 6.14 27.54
CA PRO A 39 8.30 5.61 26.31
C PRO A 39 8.67 4.13 26.49
N VAL A 40 8.11 3.29 25.62
CA VAL A 40 8.55 1.91 25.44
C VAL A 40 9.90 1.96 24.71
N GLU A 41 10.89 1.29 25.26
CA GLU A 41 12.22 1.11 24.70
C GLU A 41 12.13 0.63 23.25
N ASN A 42 12.82 1.34 22.36
CA ASN A 42 12.95 0.98 20.94
C ASN A 42 13.61 -0.41 20.85
N VAL A 43 12.82 -1.43 20.56
CA VAL A 43 13.35 -2.69 20.06
C VAL A 43 13.63 -2.49 18.57
N GLU A 44 14.88 -2.22 18.22
CA GLU A 44 15.34 -2.40 16.85
C GLU A 44 15.08 -3.86 16.43
N PRO A 45 14.54 -4.12 15.25
CA PRO A 45 14.46 -5.49 14.74
C PRO A 45 15.88 -6.07 14.72
N GLU A 46 16.12 -7.14 15.47
CA GLU A 46 17.40 -7.82 15.46
C GLU A 46 17.78 -8.17 14.02
N PRO A 47 19.01 -7.88 13.59
CA PRO A 47 19.46 -8.25 12.25
C PRO A 47 19.46 -9.78 12.16
N GLU A 48 18.66 -10.30 11.23
CA GLU A 48 18.69 -11.72 10.89
C GLU A 48 20.14 -12.18 10.67
N THR A 49 20.53 -13.22 11.36
CA THR A 49 21.89 -13.77 11.38
C THR A 49 22.37 -14.11 9.97
N ASN A 50 23.45 -13.48 9.60
CA ASN A 50 24.36 -13.66 8.48
C ASN A 50 24.20 -14.92 7.63
N ASN A 51 23.68 -14.71 6.42
CA ASN A 51 24.10 -15.43 5.24
C ASN A 51 24.57 -14.39 4.21
N GLU A 52 25.88 -14.38 3.90
CA GLU A 52 26.52 -13.36 3.06
C GLU A 52 26.19 -13.54 1.57
N ASN A 53 24.92 -13.41 1.20
CA ASN A 53 24.51 -13.21 -0.18
C ASN A 53 24.19 -11.73 -0.40
N SER A 54 24.79 -11.11 -1.40
CA SER A 54 24.61 -9.71 -1.78
C SER A 54 23.15 -9.29 -2.05
N VAL A 55 22.24 -10.25 -2.11
CA VAL A 55 20.79 -10.09 -2.32
C VAL A 55 20.08 -9.53 -1.07
N ASP A 56 20.68 -9.66 0.10
CA ASP A 56 20.04 -9.27 1.37
C ASP A 56 20.40 -7.86 1.86
N LYS A 57 21.19 -7.11 1.11
CA LYS A 57 21.61 -5.75 1.48
C LYS A 57 21.13 -4.72 0.47
N VAL A 58 20.79 -3.54 0.99
CA VAL A 58 20.57 -2.37 0.13
C VAL A 58 21.84 -2.08 -0.65
N SER A 59 21.70 -1.96 -1.96
CA SER A 59 22.81 -1.74 -2.91
C SER A 59 22.43 -0.70 -3.96
N THR A 60 23.36 -0.37 -4.85
CA THR A 60 23.01 0.34 -6.08
C THR A 60 22.21 -0.57 -7.00
N PRO A 61 21.24 -0.03 -7.76
CA PRO A 61 20.49 -0.84 -8.72
C PRO A 61 21.38 -1.54 -9.72
N PRO A 62 21.12 -2.83 -10.05
CA PRO A 62 21.84 -3.52 -11.12
C PRO A 62 21.72 -2.77 -12.45
N SER A 63 22.79 -2.71 -13.21
CA SER A 63 22.82 -2.05 -14.54
C SER A 63 21.85 -2.68 -15.57
N THR A 64 21.44 -3.91 -15.31
CA THR A 64 20.47 -4.65 -16.13
C THR A 64 19.02 -4.37 -15.75
N LEU A 65 18.79 -3.68 -14.63
CA LEU A 65 17.42 -3.36 -14.19
C LEU A 65 16.87 -2.24 -15.06
N THR A 66 15.71 -2.48 -15.63
CA THR A 66 14.98 -1.53 -16.48
C THR A 66 13.74 -1.02 -15.77
N GLN A 67 13.16 0.05 -16.27
CA GLN A 67 11.85 0.55 -15.86
C GLN A 67 10.83 0.41 -16.98
N TRP A 68 9.56 0.36 -16.60
CA TRP A 68 8.43 0.27 -17.52
C TRP A 68 7.46 1.41 -17.27
N LEU A 69 6.99 2.03 -18.34
CA LEU A 69 5.99 3.08 -18.28
C LEU A 69 5.09 2.99 -19.51
N ALA A 70 3.79 2.91 -19.29
CA ALA A 70 2.79 2.80 -20.33
C ALA A 70 3.12 1.66 -21.37
N GLY A 71 3.57 0.51 -20.88
CA GLY A 71 3.95 -0.64 -21.69
C GLY A 71 5.26 -0.52 -22.46
N LYS A 72 6.09 0.48 -22.12
CA LYS A 72 7.42 0.67 -22.75
C LYS A 72 8.52 0.44 -21.73
N GLU A 73 9.46 -0.40 -22.09
CA GLU A 73 10.70 -0.60 -21.36
C GLU A 73 11.70 0.51 -21.69
N SER A 74 12.43 0.94 -20.68
CA SER A 74 13.52 1.91 -20.80
C SER A 74 14.60 1.62 -19.74
N PRO A 75 15.84 2.15 -19.91
CA PRO A 75 16.84 2.11 -18.86
C PRO A 75 16.26 2.70 -17.56
N LEU A 76 16.72 2.16 -16.42
CA LEU A 76 16.31 2.67 -15.11
C LEU A 76 16.72 4.15 -14.96
N ASP A 77 15.79 4.98 -14.51
CA ASP A 77 16.05 6.42 -14.30
C ASP A 77 17.11 6.61 -13.21
N PRO A 78 18.07 7.53 -13.39
CA PRO A 78 19.12 7.82 -12.42
C PRO A 78 18.61 8.41 -11.08
N PHE A 79 17.34 8.70 -10.94
CA PHE A 79 16.70 8.99 -9.65
C PHE A 79 16.91 7.86 -8.65
N TYR A 80 16.80 6.61 -9.11
CA TYR A 80 16.97 5.43 -8.27
C TYR A 80 18.44 5.21 -7.93
N LYS A 81 18.79 5.35 -6.65
CA LYS A 81 20.14 5.18 -6.12
C LYS A 81 20.25 3.94 -5.24
N LYS A 82 19.12 3.48 -4.68
CA LYS A 82 19.07 2.32 -3.79
C LYS A 82 18.16 1.26 -4.36
N TYR A 83 18.57 0.03 -4.16
CA TYR A 83 17.87 -1.18 -4.58
C TYR A 83 17.93 -2.23 -3.48
N LEU A 84 16.81 -2.90 -3.26
CA LEU A 84 16.73 -4.10 -2.44
C LEU A 84 15.86 -5.12 -3.17
N ASP A 85 16.37 -6.34 -3.35
CA ASP A 85 15.56 -7.41 -3.92
C ASP A 85 14.52 -7.90 -2.91
N CYS A 86 13.30 -8.12 -3.40
CA CYS A 86 12.23 -8.73 -2.64
C CYS A 86 11.67 -9.93 -3.42
N ASP A 87 12.48 -11.00 -3.49
CA ASP A 87 12.11 -12.24 -4.18
C ASP A 87 11.69 -12.00 -5.65
N GLY A 88 12.44 -11.15 -6.35
CA GLY A 88 12.18 -10.73 -7.72
C GLY A 88 11.32 -9.48 -7.91
N LEU A 89 10.75 -8.92 -6.85
CA LEU A 89 10.11 -7.60 -6.87
C LEU A 89 11.13 -6.54 -6.43
N PRO A 90 11.53 -5.58 -7.30
CA PRO A 90 12.45 -4.52 -6.93
C PRO A 90 11.85 -3.55 -5.92
N ILE A 91 12.58 -3.25 -4.84
CA ILE A 91 12.32 -2.11 -3.97
C ILE A 91 13.37 -1.05 -4.30
N LEU A 92 12.94 0.14 -4.67
CA LEU A 92 13.78 1.19 -5.23
C LEU A 92 13.53 2.52 -4.51
N SER A 93 14.58 3.32 -4.39
CA SER A 93 14.45 4.68 -3.85
C SER A 93 15.58 5.61 -4.32
N SER A 94 15.44 6.90 -4.03
CA SER A 94 16.53 7.87 -4.07
C SER A 94 17.56 7.58 -2.97
N ASP A 95 18.68 8.29 -2.96
CA ASP A 95 19.71 8.24 -1.90
C ASP A 95 19.24 8.89 -0.57
N LYS A 96 18.13 9.63 -0.58
CA LYS A 96 17.60 10.34 0.60
C LYS A 96 16.80 9.45 1.55
N VAL A 97 16.32 8.31 1.06
CA VAL A 97 15.53 7.36 1.84
C VAL A 97 16.44 6.52 2.75
N ARG A 98 16.01 6.24 3.98
CA ARG A 98 16.74 5.37 4.91
C ARG A 98 16.71 3.93 4.45
N ASP A 99 17.81 3.19 4.61
CA ASP A 99 17.86 1.78 4.27
C ASP A 99 16.88 0.93 5.08
N THR A 100 16.64 1.31 6.34
CA THR A 100 15.63 0.68 7.21
C THR A 100 14.22 0.72 6.60
N SER A 101 13.88 1.76 5.84
CA SER A 101 12.59 1.86 5.15
C SER A 101 12.45 0.80 4.05
N LEU A 102 13.53 0.51 3.31
CA LEU A 102 13.53 -0.53 2.29
C LEU A 102 13.42 -1.92 2.94
N TYR A 103 14.12 -2.15 4.06
CA TYR A 103 14.00 -3.41 4.80
C TYR A 103 12.60 -3.62 5.36
N GLN A 104 11.97 -2.58 5.92
CA GLN A 104 10.61 -2.67 6.42
C GLN A 104 9.60 -2.93 5.28
N ALA A 105 9.77 -2.27 4.13
CA ALA A 105 8.94 -2.53 2.96
C ALA A 105 9.08 -3.99 2.50
N ARG A 106 10.32 -4.53 2.42
CA ARG A 106 10.58 -5.93 2.06
C ARG A 106 9.92 -6.90 3.03
N TYR A 107 10.04 -6.63 4.33
CA TYR A 107 9.41 -7.45 5.35
C TYR A 107 7.88 -7.53 5.15
N ILE A 108 7.21 -6.39 5.02
CA ILE A 108 5.76 -6.34 4.82
C ILE A 108 5.35 -7.08 3.55
N VAL A 109 6.04 -6.84 2.43
CA VAL A 109 5.76 -7.48 1.14
C VAL A 109 5.92 -8.99 1.23
N ARG A 110 7.01 -9.49 1.84
CA ARG A 110 7.25 -10.93 2.00
C ARG A 110 6.16 -11.58 2.84
N GLU A 111 5.80 -10.99 3.95
CA GLU A 111 4.75 -11.54 4.82
C GLU A 111 3.37 -11.52 4.12
N MET A 112 3.00 -10.45 3.44
CA MET A 112 1.74 -10.40 2.70
C MET A 112 1.68 -11.40 1.54
N LEU A 113 2.82 -11.74 0.92
CA LEU A 113 2.88 -12.69 -0.21
C LEU A 113 3.17 -14.14 0.22
N LYS A 114 3.40 -14.41 1.49
CA LYS A 114 3.88 -15.69 2.02
C LYS A 114 3.04 -16.90 1.58
N ARG A 115 1.72 -16.74 1.50
CA ARG A 115 0.78 -17.81 1.13
C ARG A 115 0.31 -17.75 -0.32
N ILE A 116 0.70 -16.74 -1.08
CA ILE A 116 0.18 -16.46 -2.43
C ILE A 116 1.31 -16.27 -3.47
N PRO A 117 2.19 -17.27 -3.67
CA PRO A 117 3.34 -17.16 -4.58
C PRO A 117 2.92 -16.82 -6.02
N LYS A 118 1.76 -17.30 -6.48
CA LYS A 118 1.24 -16.98 -7.82
C LYS A 118 0.93 -15.50 -8.02
N ALA A 119 0.51 -14.79 -6.95
CA ALA A 119 0.32 -13.35 -7.01
C ALA A 119 1.67 -12.64 -7.21
N ARG A 120 2.72 -13.07 -6.50
CA ARG A 120 4.08 -12.53 -6.70
C ARG A 120 4.56 -12.76 -8.13
N GLU A 121 4.41 -13.97 -8.66
CA GLU A 121 4.79 -14.29 -10.04
C GLU A 121 4.08 -13.39 -11.06
N GLU A 122 2.77 -13.14 -10.87
CA GLU A 122 2.01 -12.25 -11.75
C GLU A 122 2.45 -10.78 -11.62
N MET A 123 2.76 -10.30 -10.40
CA MET A 123 3.33 -8.96 -10.20
C MET A 123 4.68 -8.80 -10.91
N ILE A 124 5.57 -9.78 -10.81
CA ILE A 124 6.86 -9.78 -11.52
C ILE A 124 6.65 -9.74 -13.03
N LYS A 125 5.74 -10.56 -13.54
CA LYS A 125 5.37 -10.57 -14.97
C LYS A 125 4.81 -9.24 -15.45
N CYS A 126 4.08 -8.53 -14.59
CA CYS A 126 3.57 -7.19 -14.84
C CYS A 126 4.60 -6.08 -14.58
N HIS A 127 5.86 -6.42 -14.30
CA HIS A 127 6.96 -5.49 -14.01
C HIS A 127 6.73 -4.59 -12.78
N PHE A 128 5.92 -5.04 -11.84
CA PHE A 128 5.63 -4.27 -10.62
C PHE A 128 6.87 -4.12 -9.75
N ARG A 129 6.97 -2.98 -9.11
CA ARG A 129 8.03 -2.62 -8.18
C ARG A 129 7.48 -1.76 -7.06
N ILE A 130 8.25 -1.62 -6.00
CA ILE A 130 7.96 -0.73 -4.89
C ILE A 130 8.89 0.48 -4.97
N GLY A 131 8.35 1.69 -5.07
CA GLY A 131 9.06 2.95 -5.04
C GLY A 131 8.89 3.63 -3.69
N VAL A 132 9.97 3.72 -2.91
CA VAL A 132 9.95 4.43 -1.62
C VAL A 132 10.45 5.86 -1.83
N VAL A 133 9.68 6.85 -1.40
CA VAL A 133 10.08 8.26 -1.43
C VAL A 133 10.42 8.76 -0.03
N GLY A 134 11.41 9.62 0.08
CA GLY A 134 11.80 10.25 1.34
C GLY A 134 10.68 11.15 1.89
N TYR A 135 10.65 11.37 3.19
CA TYR A 135 9.61 12.18 3.86
C TYR A 135 9.55 13.65 3.37
N LYS A 136 10.59 14.12 2.68
CA LYS A 136 10.67 15.44 2.02
C LYS A 136 10.54 15.37 0.50
N GLU A 137 10.38 14.19 -0.07
CA GLU A 137 10.17 14.00 -1.49
C GLU A 137 8.68 13.84 -1.78
N ASN A 138 8.30 14.13 -3.00
CA ASN A 138 6.95 13.96 -3.50
C ASN A 138 6.78 12.60 -4.18
N ILE A 139 5.57 12.08 -4.25
CA ILE A 139 5.29 10.86 -5.02
C ILE A 139 5.61 11.09 -6.50
N THR A 140 5.34 12.29 -7.02
CA THR A 140 5.63 12.65 -8.41
C THR A 140 7.13 12.82 -8.72
N ASP A 141 8.01 12.74 -7.73
CA ASP A 141 9.46 12.64 -7.96
C ASP A 141 9.87 11.27 -8.50
N LEU A 142 9.06 10.21 -8.22
CA LEU A 142 9.27 8.89 -8.82
C LEU A 142 9.14 8.97 -10.35
N PRO A 143 10.09 8.43 -11.10
CA PRO A 143 10.11 8.53 -12.57
C PRO A 143 8.82 8.11 -13.26
N GLU A 144 8.22 7.01 -12.80
CA GLU A 144 6.97 6.48 -13.35
C GLU A 144 5.77 7.38 -13.01
N CYS A 145 5.82 8.08 -11.87
CA CYS A 145 4.73 8.96 -11.40
C CYS A 145 4.77 10.37 -12.03
N LYS A 146 5.88 10.76 -12.66
CA LYS A 146 6.02 12.09 -13.31
C LYS A 146 4.95 12.37 -14.38
N MET A 147 4.37 11.32 -14.95
CA MET A 147 3.30 11.47 -15.94
C MET A 147 1.92 11.70 -15.34
N MET A 148 1.72 11.44 -14.03
CA MET A 148 0.42 11.57 -13.38
C MET A 148 -0.17 12.98 -13.49
N PRO A 149 0.55 14.07 -13.18
CA PRO A 149 0.03 15.42 -13.35
C PRO A 149 -0.26 15.80 -14.81
N ILE A 150 0.39 15.14 -15.77
CA ILE A 150 0.17 15.37 -17.20
C ILE A 150 -1.10 14.65 -17.68
N TRP A 151 -1.30 13.43 -17.21
CA TRP A 151 -2.47 12.63 -17.60
C TRP A 151 -3.75 13.07 -16.87
N TRP A 152 -3.61 13.56 -15.63
CA TRP A 152 -4.73 14.03 -14.79
C TRP A 152 -4.40 15.39 -14.19
N PRO A 153 -4.46 16.47 -14.97
CA PRO A 153 -3.99 17.81 -14.57
C PRO A 153 -4.86 18.46 -13.48
N ASP A 154 -6.07 17.98 -13.27
CA ASP A 154 -6.98 18.52 -12.25
C ASP A 154 -6.74 17.94 -10.85
N THR A 155 -5.73 17.07 -10.69
CA THR A 155 -5.41 16.42 -9.42
C THR A 155 -4.02 16.84 -8.94
N ASP A 156 -3.96 17.39 -7.75
CA ASP A 156 -2.71 17.56 -7.02
C ASP A 156 -2.34 16.23 -6.33
N TRP A 157 -1.54 15.43 -7.04
CA TRP A 157 -1.19 14.08 -6.60
C TRP A 157 -0.38 14.05 -5.31
N ASP A 158 0.50 15.04 -5.09
CA ASP A 158 1.38 15.12 -3.93
C ASP A 158 0.62 15.57 -2.67
N ALA A 159 -0.36 16.45 -2.84
CA ALA A 159 -1.27 16.82 -1.75
C ALA A 159 -2.29 15.72 -1.44
N ARG A 160 -2.67 14.89 -2.44
CA ARG A 160 -3.71 13.87 -2.30
C ARG A 160 -3.27 12.71 -1.43
N GLY A 161 -2.06 12.17 -1.60
CA GLY A 161 -1.63 10.96 -0.91
C GLY A 161 -0.12 10.83 -0.76
N ARG A 162 0.28 9.87 0.08
CA ARG A 162 1.68 9.48 0.30
C ARG A 162 1.91 8.00 -0.08
N GLY A 163 0.99 7.42 -0.86
CA GLY A 163 1.06 6.10 -1.43
C GLY A 163 0.06 5.96 -2.58
N TYR A 164 0.37 5.09 -3.53
CA TYR A 164 -0.51 4.68 -4.63
C TYR A 164 -0.15 3.27 -5.07
N GLY A 165 -1.16 2.42 -5.28
CA GLY A 165 -0.99 1.08 -5.83
C GLY A 165 -0.44 1.12 -7.27
N ALA A 166 0.29 0.07 -7.66
CA ALA A 166 0.78 -0.08 -9.02
C ALA A 166 -0.36 -0.40 -10.00
N THR A 167 -0.19 0.05 -11.23
CA THR A 167 -1.05 -0.30 -12.37
C THR A 167 -0.21 -0.77 -13.55
N GLU A 168 -0.82 -1.37 -14.58
CA GLU A 168 -0.07 -1.73 -15.79
C GLU A 168 0.52 -0.51 -16.51
N ALA A 169 -0.10 0.66 -16.38
CA ALA A 169 0.38 1.90 -16.97
C ALA A 169 1.51 2.54 -16.15
N ILE A 170 1.43 2.43 -14.83
CA ILE A 170 2.41 2.94 -13.87
C ILE A 170 2.76 1.76 -12.94
N PRO A 171 3.70 0.87 -13.32
CA PRO A 171 3.97 -0.36 -12.59
C PRO A 171 4.86 -0.15 -11.37
N VAL A 172 4.69 0.97 -10.68
CA VAL A 172 5.31 1.27 -9.40
C VAL A 172 4.23 1.50 -8.35
N MET A 173 4.25 0.69 -7.31
CA MET A 173 3.57 0.98 -6.06
C MET A 173 4.43 1.97 -5.30
N SER A 174 3.89 3.11 -4.94
CA SER A 174 4.61 4.17 -4.24
C SER A 174 4.24 4.24 -2.76
N ILE A 175 5.22 4.62 -1.92
CA ILE A 175 5.02 4.80 -0.48
C ILE A 175 6.01 5.82 0.09
N GLY A 176 5.54 6.69 0.99
CA GLY A 176 6.42 7.54 1.79
C GLY A 176 7.18 6.76 2.86
N GLU A 177 8.47 7.04 3.04
CA GLU A 177 9.29 6.35 4.06
C GLU A 177 8.76 6.54 5.48
N GLU A 178 8.07 7.65 5.73
CA GLU A 178 7.46 7.95 7.02
C GLU A 178 6.36 6.98 7.44
N ASN A 179 5.76 6.27 6.49
CA ASN A 179 4.77 5.23 6.77
C ASN A 179 5.40 3.83 6.92
N LEU A 180 6.70 3.71 6.74
CA LEU A 180 7.46 2.48 6.95
C LEU A 180 8.23 2.51 8.26
N VAL A 181 8.82 3.66 8.57
CA VAL A 181 9.63 3.88 9.78
C VAL A 181 9.32 5.23 10.40
N LYS A 182 9.42 5.31 11.72
CA LYS A 182 9.22 6.58 12.42
C LYS A 182 10.24 7.63 11.98
N VAL A 183 9.77 8.79 11.55
CA VAL A 183 10.62 9.93 11.18
C VAL A 183 10.68 10.90 12.34
N GLU A 184 11.76 10.87 13.13
CA GLU A 184 11.98 11.74 14.27
C GLU A 184 12.70 13.02 13.86
N VAL A 185 11.96 13.96 13.27
CA VAL A 185 12.46 15.28 12.88
C VAL A 185 11.60 16.35 13.51
N SER A 186 12.23 17.32 14.19
CA SER A 186 11.52 18.43 14.82
C SER A 186 10.65 19.19 13.82
N GLY A 187 9.37 19.37 14.15
CA GLY A 187 8.41 20.07 13.31
C GLY A 187 7.84 19.23 12.16
N TYR A 188 8.19 17.95 12.06
CA TYR A 188 7.56 17.02 11.14
C TYR A 188 6.51 16.18 11.86
N THR A 189 5.33 16.05 11.25
CA THR A 189 4.27 15.13 11.71
C THR A 189 3.82 14.31 10.52
N GLU A 190 3.83 12.99 10.70
CA GLU A 190 3.34 12.08 9.68
C GLU A 190 1.84 12.27 9.46
N ARG A 191 1.44 12.34 8.19
CA ARG A 191 0.04 12.54 7.79
C ARG A 191 -0.85 11.33 8.13
N TYR A 192 -0.31 10.12 8.01
CA TYR A 192 -1.02 8.84 8.19
C TYR A 192 -0.47 8.03 9.38
N TRP A 193 -0.08 8.72 10.46
CA TRP A 193 0.57 8.12 11.63
C TRP A 193 -0.24 6.99 12.29
N SER A 194 -1.55 6.94 12.07
CA SER A 194 -2.46 6.00 12.74
C SER A 194 -2.82 4.77 11.90
N GLU A 195 -2.29 4.66 10.66
CA GLU A 195 -2.62 3.58 9.74
C GLU A 195 -1.45 3.23 8.82
N SER A 196 -1.36 1.97 8.38
CA SER A 196 -0.36 1.58 7.41
C SER A 196 -0.86 1.75 5.99
N ILE A 197 -0.45 2.83 5.35
CA ILE A 197 -0.69 3.06 3.91
C ILE A 197 0.07 2.00 3.09
N MET A 198 1.23 1.54 3.56
CA MET A 198 1.98 0.47 2.89
C MET A 198 1.12 -0.79 2.72
N VAL A 199 0.40 -1.21 3.76
CA VAL A 199 -0.50 -2.38 3.68
C VAL A 199 -1.64 -2.13 2.71
N HIS A 200 -2.25 -0.94 2.74
CA HIS A 200 -3.35 -0.55 1.87
C HIS A 200 -2.93 -0.60 0.39
N GLU A 201 -1.87 0.11 0.03
CA GLU A 201 -1.42 0.21 -1.36
C GLU A 201 -0.87 -1.13 -1.88
N PHE A 202 -0.19 -1.90 -1.02
CA PHE A 202 0.25 -3.22 -1.43
C PHE A 202 -0.90 -4.22 -1.55
N ALA A 203 -1.97 -4.06 -0.78
CA ALA A 203 -3.19 -4.86 -0.96
C ALA A 203 -3.82 -4.64 -2.34
N HIS A 204 -3.80 -3.43 -2.90
CA HIS A 204 -4.23 -3.22 -4.28
C HIS A 204 -3.41 -4.04 -5.29
N ASN A 205 -2.10 -4.16 -5.08
CA ASN A 205 -1.24 -5.00 -5.93
C ASN A 205 -1.58 -6.50 -5.77
N VAL A 206 -1.89 -6.93 -4.55
CA VAL A 206 -2.34 -8.31 -4.27
C VAL A 206 -3.68 -8.59 -4.95
N ASP A 207 -4.66 -7.68 -4.80
CA ASP A 207 -5.98 -7.79 -5.44
C ASP A 207 -5.84 -7.87 -6.97
N PHE A 208 -5.07 -6.95 -7.56
CA PHE A 208 -4.80 -6.95 -9.00
C PHE A 208 -4.24 -8.29 -9.49
N ALA A 209 -3.22 -8.81 -8.82
CA ALA A 209 -2.57 -10.05 -9.22
C ALA A 209 -3.47 -11.26 -9.02
N LEU A 210 -4.14 -11.39 -7.86
CA LEU A 210 -5.02 -12.50 -7.57
C LEU A 210 -6.22 -12.56 -8.49
N ARG A 211 -6.84 -11.43 -8.86
CA ARG A 211 -7.95 -11.41 -9.84
C ARG A 211 -7.57 -11.98 -11.20
N ARG A 212 -6.29 -11.95 -11.55
CA ARG A 212 -5.76 -12.47 -12.83
C ARG A 212 -5.44 -13.96 -12.77
N VAL A 213 -5.02 -14.47 -11.63
CA VAL A 213 -4.50 -15.85 -11.49
C VAL A 213 -5.40 -16.76 -10.66
N ASP A 214 -6.40 -16.23 -9.94
CA ASP A 214 -7.31 -16.98 -9.08
C ASP A 214 -8.77 -16.51 -9.25
N SER A 215 -9.51 -17.22 -10.07
CA SER A 215 -10.93 -16.93 -10.29
C SER A 215 -11.80 -17.14 -9.05
N LYS A 216 -11.39 -18.01 -8.10
CA LYS A 216 -12.13 -18.24 -6.85
C LYS A 216 -12.01 -17.00 -5.96
N PHE A 217 -10.79 -16.48 -5.81
CA PHE A 217 -10.57 -15.22 -5.09
C PHE A 217 -11.39 -14.08 -5.69
N LYS A 218 -11.31 -13.89 -7.02
CA LYS A 218 -12.07 -12.85 -7.71
C LYS A 218 -13.56 -12.93 -7.42
N ASN A 219 -14.16 -14.12 -7.54
CA ASN A 219 -15.58 -14.31 -7.28
C ASN A 219 -15.94 -14.08 -5.80
N ALA A 220 -15.06 -14.49 -4.89
CA ALA A 220 -15.28 -14.34 -3.45
C ALA A 220 -15.29 -12.87 -3.04
N ILE A 221 -14.30 -12.07 -3.46
CA ILE A 221 -14.23 -10.66 -3.09
C ILE A 221 -15.37 -9.84 -3.72
N GLU A 222 -15.72 -10.09 -4.99
CA GLU A 222 -16.86 -9.43 -5.64
C GLU A 222 -18.18 -9.76 -4.93
N THR A 223 -18.34 -11.01 -4.47
CA THR A 223 -19.53 -11.44 -3.73
C THR A 223 -19.60 -10.81 -2.35
N ALA A 224 -18.49 -10.84 -1.60
CA ALA A 224 -18.40 -10.22 -0.28
C ALA A 224 -18.72 -8.72 -0.35
N TYR A 225 -18.14 -7.98 -1.32
CA TYR A 225 -18.45 -6.57 -1.53
C TYR A 225 -19.93 -6.30 -1.82
N LYS A 226 -20.55 -7.07 -2.72
CA LYS A 226 -21.99 -6.94 -3.04
C LYS A 226 -22.85 -7.19 -1.80
N ASN A 227 -22.51 -8.22 -1.01
CA ASN A 227 -23.23 -8.57 0.20
C ASN A 227 -23.05 -7.51 1.29
N ALA A 228 -21.83 -7.01 1.50
CA ALA A 228 -21.55 -5.92 2.43
C ALA A 228 -22.37 -4.68 2.08
N LYS A 229 -22.40 -4.31 0.79
CA LYS A 229 -23.19 -3.17 0.29
C LYS A 229 -24.69 -3.37 0.52
N SER A 230 -25.23 -4.56 0.26
CA SER A 230 -26.65 -4.88 0.48
C SER A 230 -27.05 -4.86 1.95
N LYS A 231 -26.14 -5.25 2.84
CA LYS A 231 -26.30 -5.23 4.30
C LYS A 231 -26.09 -3.83 4.90
N GLY A 232 -25.63 -2.86 4.12
CA GLY A 232 -25.29 -1.51 4.57
C GLY A 232 -24.02 -1.44 5.41
N LEU A 233 -23.18 -2.48 5.37
CA LEU A 233 -21.83 -2.44 5.96
C LEU A 233 -20.97 -1.40 5.23
N TRP A 234 -20.04 -0.79 5.93
CA TRP A 234 -19.10 0.22 5.39
C TRP A 234 -19.77 1.46 4.75
N LYS A 235 -21.09 1.60 4.88
CA LYS A 235 -21.85 2.69 4.24
C LYS A 235 -21.29 4.06 4.60
N GLY A 236 -21.02 4.87 3.56
CA GLY A 236 -20.49 6.22 3.71
C GLY A 236 -19.01 6.25 4.10
N THR A 237 -18.30 5.18 3.83
CA THR A 237 -16.84 5.10 3.92
C THR A 237 -16.23 4.92 2.54
N TYR A 238 -14.93 5.15 2.44
CA TYR A 238 -14.14 4.96 1.24
C TYR A 238 -14.15 3.51 0.72
N SER A 239 -14.25 2.52 1.61
CA SER A 239 -14.38 1.10 1.24
C SER A 239 -15.57 0.81 0.30
N MET A 240 -16.58 1.68 0.23
CA MET A 240 -17.74 1.49 -0.63
C MET A 240 -17.61 2.16 -2.00
N ASP A 241 -16.50 2.80 -2.31
CA ASP A 241 -16.26 3.39 -3.62
C ASP A 241 -16.15 2.28 -4.70
N ASN A 242 -15.41 1.22 -4.37
CA ASN A 242 -15.30 0.03 -5.20
C ASN A 242 -14.81 -1.17 -4.38
N ASP A 243 -14.80 -2.36 -4.98
CA ASP A 243 -14.41 -3.61 -4.34
C ASP A 243 -12.90 -3.74 -4.08
N ALA A 244 -12.06 -2.99 -4.78
CA ALA A 244 -10.62 -2.95 -4.52
C ALA A 244 -10.30 -2.15 -3.25
N GLU A 245 -10.98 -1.01 -3.03
CA GLU A 245 -10.87 -0.24 -1.78
C GLU A 245 -11.41 -1.04 -0.59
N TYR A 246 -12.52 -1.73 -0.78
CA TYR A 246 -13.09 -2.63 0.22
C TYR A 246 -12.09 -3.71 0.65
N PHE A 247 -11.37 -4.30 -0.31
CA PHE A 247 -10.34 -5.28 -0.03
C PHE A 247 -9.14 -4.66 0.71
N ALA A 248 -8.66 -3.49 0.26
CA ALA A 248 -7.50 -2.82 0.83
C ALA A 248 -7.72 -2.37 2.28
N GLU A 249 -8.89 -1.78 2.58
CA GLU A 249 -9.28 -1.43 3.95
C GLU A 249 -9.45 -2.67 4.84
N GLY A 250 -9.99 -3.76 4.26
CA GLY A 250 -10.05 -5.05 4.93
C GLY A 250 -8.66 -5.61 5.26
N ALA A 251 -7.69 -5.48 4.36
CA ALA A 251 -6.31 -5.90 4.59
C ALA A 251 -5.66 -5.09 5.73
N GLN A 252 -5.89 -3.77 5.79
CA GLN A 252 -5.45 -2.98 6.95
C GLN A 252 -6.05 -3.49 8.26
N ALA A 253 -7.35 -3.81 8.27
CA ALA A 253 -7.99 -4.37 9.46
C ALA A 253 -7.48 -5.77 9.82
N TRP A 254 -7.14 -6.61 8.82
CA TRP A 254 -6.52 -7.91 9.02
C TRP A 254 -5.20 -7.82 9.77
N TYR A 255 -4.39 -6.81 9.48
CA TYR A 255 -3.10 -6.56 10.11
C TYR A 255 -3.17 -5.58 11.30
N ASN A 256 -4.35 -5.29 11.83
CA ASN A 256 -4.60 -4.39 12.98
C ASN A 256 -4.15 -2.93 12.77
N THR A 257 -4.07 -2.48 11.54
CA THR A 257 -3.58 -1.15 11.20
C THR A 257 -4.62 -0.26 10.51
N CYS A 258 -5.89 -0.66 10.49
CA CYS A 258 -6.99 0.17 10.00
C CYS A 258 -7.45 1.17 11.08
N ARG A 259 -7.93 2.33 10.65
CA ARG A 259 -8.54 3.35 11.52
C ARG A 259 -9.86 3.86 10.98
N MET A 260 -10.46 3.11 10.05
CA MET A 260 -11.72 3.49 9.42
C MET A 260 -12.88 3.58 10.43
N GLU A 261 -13.66 4.65 10.33
CA GLU A 261 -14.93 4.76 11.05
C GLU A 261 -16.07 4.16 10.24
N VAL A 262 -16.61 3.06 10.71
CA VAL A 262 -17.71 2.33 10.04
C VAL A 262 -19.01 2.44 10.81
N PRO A 263 -20.16 2.38 10.12
CA PRO A 263 -21.47 2.38 10.79
C PRO A 263 -21.66 1.11 11.63
N ARG A 264 -22.34 1.24 12.76
CA ARG A 264 -22.73 0.07 13.56
C ARG A 264 -23.80 -0.75 12.83
N VAL A 265 -23.67 -2.06 12.84
CA VAL A 265 -24.66 -2.98 12.23
C VAL A 265 -26.01 -2.89 12.98
N ASN A 266 -25.93 -2.85 14.31
CA ASN A 266 -27.10 -2.75 15.18
C ASN A 266 -26.99 -1.49 16.02
N GLY A 267 -27.90 -0.52 15.80
CA GLY A 267 -27.93 0.73 16.53
C GLY A 267 -27.49 1.94 15.70
N SER A 268 -27.40 3.08 16.36
CA SER A 268 -26.96 4.34 15.76
C SER A 268 -25.47 4.59 15.99
N GLY A 269 -24.87 5.43 15.12
CA GLY A 269 -23.50 5.89 15.25
C GLY A 269 -22.48 5.04 14.51
N LYS A 270 -21.21 5.40 14.71
CA LYS A 270 -20.05 4.77 14.09
C LYS A 270 -19.09 4.21 15.15
N PHE A 271 -18.16 3.38 14.75
CA PHE A 271 -17.02 2.97 15.57
C PHE A 271 -15.77 2.83 14.69
N LYS A 272 -14.60 2.94 15.30
CA LYS A 272 -13.33 2.72 14.59
C LYS A 272 -13.08 1.22 14.47
N LEU A 273 -13.05 0.73 13.23
CA LEU A 273 -12.67 -0.64 12.92
C LEU A 273 -11.14 -0.69 12.85
N LYS A 274 -10.51 -1.34 13.83
CA LYS A 274 -9.06 -1.32 14.00
C LYS A 274 -8.42 -2.69 13.85
N THR A 275 -9.12 -3.74 14.23
CA THR A 275 -8.50 -5.04 14.46
C THR A 275 -9.16 -6.13 13.63
N ARG A 276 -8.39 -7.21 13.40
CA ARG A 276 -8.85 -8.45 12.75
C ARG A 276 -10.09 -9.04 13.44
N GLN A 277 -10.14 -9.00 14.77
CA GLN A 277 -11.31 -9.50 15.49
C GLN A 277 -12.54 -8.62 15.23
N GLN A 278 -12.39 -7.30 15.26
CA GLN A 278 -13.48 -6.41 14.92
C GLN A 278 -13.97 -6.59 13.48
N LEU A 279 -13.03 -6.84 12.53
CA LEU A 279 -13.38 -7.17 11.15
C LEU A 279 -14.21 -8.46 11.09
N LYS A 280 -13.78 -9.52 11.78
CA LYS A 280 -14.51 -10.79 11.83
C LYS A 280 -15.94 -10.64 12.34
N ASP A 281 -16.11 -9.83 13.38
CA ASP A 281 -17.42 -9.59 13.99
C ASP A 281 -18.31 -8.67 13.13
N TYR A 282 -17.69 -7.75 12.37
CA TYR A 282 -18.38 -6.75 11.57
C TYR A 282 -18.71 -7.25 10.16
N ASP A 283 -17.75 -7.84 9.48
CA ASP A 283 -17.85 -8.35 8.10
C ASP A 283 -17.16 -9.70 7.95
N PRO A 284 -17.82 -10.77 8.39
CA PRO A 284 -17.24 -12.11 8.35
C PRO A 284 -16.94 -12.61 6.93
N GLU A 285 -17.66 -12.14 5.90
CA GLU A 285 -17.41 -12.55 4.52
C GLU A 285 -16.08 -11.99 4.02
N LEU A 286 -15.78 -10.71 4.29
CA LEU A 286 -14.46 -10.13 3.97
C LEU A 286 -13.37 -10.80 4.81
N TYR A 287 -13.63 -11.05 6.09
CA TYR A 287 -12.68 -11.77 6.95
C TYR A 287 -12.30 -13.12 6.34
N ASP A 288 -13.28 -13.91 5.88
CA ASP A 288 -13.03 -15.25 5.31
C ASP A 288 -12.21 -15.16 4.01
N VAL A 289 -12.46 -14.15 3.16
CA VAL A 289 -11.65 -13.92 1.96
C VAL A 289 -10.18 -13.65 2.35
N LEU A 290 -9.95 -12.74 3.31
CA LEU A 290 -8.60 -12.40 3.76
C LEU A 290 -7.90 -13.57 4.45
N ALA A 291 -8.60 -14.33 5.27
CA ALA A 291 -8.08 -15.54 5.93
C ALA A 291 -7.64 -16.62 4.92
N SER A 292 -8.24 -16.66 3.76
CA SER A 292 -7.87 -17.62 2.70
C SER A 292 -6.52 -17.33 2.05
N ILE A 293 -6.04 -16.08 2.11
CA ILE A 293 -4.86 -15.59 1.38
C ILE A 293 -3.74 -15.09 2.28
N PHE A 294 -4.05 -14.37 3.35
CA PHE A 294 -3.04 -13.80 4.23
C PHE A 294 -2.68 -14.75 5.39
N PRO A 295 -1.43 -14.68 5.89
CA PRO A 295 -1.02 -15.41 7.08
C PRO A 295 -1.73 -14.88 8.33
N GLU A 296 -1.78 -15.74 9.38
CA GLU A 296 -2.38 -15.36 10.65
C GLU A 296 -1.43 -14.52 11.53
N GLU A 297 -0.13 -14.61 11.27
CA GLU A 297 0.89 -13.84 11.96
C GLU A 297 0.66 -12.33 11.73
N PHE A 298 0.85 -11.55 12.80
CA PHE A 298 0.79 -10.10 12.71
C PHE A 298 2.09 -9.53 12.15
N LEU A 299 1.99 -8.41 11.46
CA LEU A 299 3.15 -7.64 11.08
C LEU A 299 3.71 -6.88 12.29
N HIS A 300 5.01 -6.61 12.27
CA HIS A 300 5.74 -5.87 13.30
C HIS A 300 6.36 -4.59 12.75
N GLY A 301 6.67 -3.66 13.62
CA GLY A 301 7.28 -2.38 13.30
C GLY A 301 6.32 -1.21 13.42
N TYR A 302 6.76 -0.05 12.94
CA TYR A 302 5.98 1.18 13.00
C TYR A 302 4.59 0.98 12.38
N HIS A 303 3.53 1.42 12.97
CA HIS A 303 2.12 1.19 12.66
C HIS A 303 1.51 -0.18 13.05
N PHE A 304 2.29 -1.15 13.48
CA PHE A 304 1.76 -2.47 13.86
C PHE A 304 1.80 -2.72 15.37
N ASP A 305 2.73 -2.07 16.08
CA ASP A 305 2.97 -2.28 17.51
C ASP A 305 2.17 -1.32 18.40
N PHE A 306 1.09 -0.73 17.88
CA PHE A 306 0.17 0.08 18.65
C PHE A 306 -0.96 -0.76 19.25
N GLU A 307 -0.93 -0.97 20.56
CA GLU A 307 -2.08 -1.46 21.35
C GLU A 307 -3.16 -0.40 21.55
#